data_c8e814f4a17004386460825e96aa69e7
#
_entry.id   c8e814f4a17004386460825e96aa69e7
#
_cell.length_a   1.000
_cell.length_b   1.000
_cell.length_c   1.000
_cell.angle_alpha   90.00
_cell.angle_beta   90.00
_cell.angle_gamma   90.00
#
_symmetry.space_group_name_H-M   'P 1'
#
loop_
_entity.id
_entity.type
_entity.pdbx_description
1 polymer ?
#
loop_
_entity_poly.entity_id
_entity_poly.type
_entity_poly.pdbx_seq_one_letter_code
_entity_poly.pdbx_strand_id
1 'polypeptide(L)'
;MRFTLSCIGRMKAGADRDLLDRYLDRARKSGRGLGITGVLLNEMPESRAQRAEDRKAEEAGGILASLQSGARLVVLDENGRNMSSAAFSRTLETWKNDSVPEIVFAIGGADGHGGEALARADLKLALGAMTWPHQIARILLAEQIYRAMTIQSGHPYHRV
;
A
#
# COMPACT_ATOMS: atom_id res chain seq x y z
N MET A 1 9.37 7.92 9.78
CA MET A 1 8.99 6.88 8.80
C MET A 1 8.03 7.46 7.76
N ARG A 2 8.12 7.07 6.49
CA ARG A 2 7.23 7.49 5.40
C ARG A 2 6.42 6.31 4.89
N PHE A 3 5.20 6.54 4.43
CA PHE A 3 4.39 5.56 3.72
C PHE A 3 4.23 5.98 2.26
N THR A 4 4.40 5.05 1.34
CA THR A 4 4.24 5.28 -0.09
C THR A 4 3.33 4.21 -0.69
N LEU A 5 2.18 4.61 -1.26
CA LEU A 5 1.36 3.74 -2.08
C LEU A 5 1.93 3.79 -3.50
N SER A 6 2.50 2.68 -3.95
CA SER A 6 3.09 2.52 -5.28
C SER A 6 2.13 1.70 -6.14
N CYS A 7 1.45 2.37 -7.06
CA CYS A 7 0.34 1.81 -7.82
C CYS A 7 0.66 1.75 -9.31
N ILE A 8 0.40 0.62 -9.93
CA ILE A 8 0.47 0.50 -11.39
C ILE A 8 -0.83 1.04 -12.01
N GLY A 9 -0.70 1.92 -12.99
CA GLY A 9 -1.81 2.63 -13.63
C GLY A 9 -2.22 3.89 -12.87
N ARG A 10 -2.73 4.86 -13.61
CA ARG A 10 -3.21 6.13 -13.08
C ARG A 10 -4.71 6.08 -12.81
N MET A 11 -5.12 6.48 -11.63
CA MET A 11 -6.55 6.68 -11.32
C MET A 11 -7.02 8.02 -11.89
N LYS A 12 -8.03 7.96 -12.74
CA LYS A 12 -8.64 9.16 -13.33
C LYS A 12 -9.39 9.98 -12.27
N ALA A 13 -9.63 11.25 -12.59
CA ALA A 13 -10.51 12.11 -11.79
C ALA A 13 -11.93 11.51 -11.73
N GLY A 14 -12.58 11.60 -10.57
CA GLY A 14 -13.90 11.04 -10.30
C GLY A 14 -14.07 10.70 -8.84
N ALA A 15 -15.21 10.08 -8.50
CA ALA A 15 -15.59 9.77 -7.13
C ALA A 15 -14.56 8.87 -6.41
N ASP A 16 -14.00 7.88 -7.11
CA ASP A 16 -12.99 6.95 -6.55
C ASP A 16 -11.70 7.71 -6.19
N ARG A 17 -11.27 8.61 -7.06
CA ARG A 17 -10.09 9.45 -6.83
C ARG A 17 -10.30 10.37 -5.64
N ASP A 18 -11.45 11.02 -5.57
CA ASP A 18 -11.78 11.92 -4.47
C ASP A 18 -11.82 11.17 -3.13
N LEU A 19 -12.33 9.95 -3.12
CA LEU A 19 -12.37 9.11 -1.92
C LEU A 19 -10.97 8.66 -1.49
N LEU A 20 -10.12 8.23 -2.44
CA LEU A 20 -8.73 7.90 -2.19
C LEU A 20 -7.99 9.09 -1.58
N ASP A 21 -8.07 10.25 -2.21
CA ASP A 21 -7.40 11.47 -1.76
C ASP A 21 -7.87 11.90 -0.36
N ARG A 22 -9.16 11.71 -0.05
CA ARG A 22 -9.71 11.96 1.29
C ARG A 22 -9.05 11.08 2.36
N TYR A 23 -8.90 9.78 2.11
CA TYR A 23 -8.26 8.89 3.08
C TYR A 23 -6.75 9.14 3.19
N LEU A 24 -6.07 9.44 2.10
CA LEU A 24 -4.66 9.83 2.13
C LEU A 24 -4.45 11.13 2.95
N ASP A 25 -5.34 12.12 2.80
CA ASP A 25 -5.27 13.36 3.57
C ASP A 25 -5.51 13.12 5.07
N ARG A 26 -6.50 12.29 5.42
CA ARG A 26 -6.74 11.87 6.80
C ARG A 26 -5.52 11.15 7.40
N ALA A 27 -4.93 10.22 6.63
CA ALA A 27 -3.73 9.51 7.06
C ALA A 27 -2.55 10.47 7.27
N ARG A 28 -2.33 11.44 6.36
CA ARG A 28 -1.29 12.47 6.52
C ARG A 28 -1.47 13.28 7.81
N LYS A 29 -2.71 13.71 8.09
CA LYS A 29 -3.03 14.48 9.30
C LYS A 29 -2.81 13.68 10.58
N SER A 30 -3.34 12.45 10.62
CA SER A 30 -3.21 11.57 11.80
C SER A 30 -1.76 11.09 12.02
N GLY A 31 -1.01 10.90 10.95
CA GLY A 31 0.36 10.39 11.03
C GLY A 31 1.36 11.36 11.66
N ARG A 32 1.12 12.68 11.60
CA ARG A 32 2.04 13.69 12.14
C ARG A 32 2.35 13.47 13.60
N GLY A 33 1.33 13.20 14.41
CA GLY A 33 1.49 12.94 15.85
C GLY A 33 2.13 11.59 16.18
N LEU A 34 2.29 10.71 15.19
CA LEU A 34 2.86 9.37 15.32
C LEU A 34 4.28 9.24 14.74
N GLY A 35 4.90 10.35 14.33
CA GLY A 35 6.22 10.33 13.71
C GLY A 35 6.22 9.87 12.24
N ILE A 36 5.05 9.89 11.58
CA ILE A 36 4.94 9.61 10.13
C ILE A 36 5.21 10.91 9.38
N THR A 37 6.30 10.95 8.63
CA THR A 37 6.77 12.15 7.93
C THR A 37 6.04 12.41 6.61
N GLY A 38 5.31 11.43 6.08
CA GLY A 38 4.53 11.59 4.87
C GLY A 38 3.75 10.33 4.49
N VAL A 39 2.65 10.54 3.76
CA VAL A 39 1.89 9.51 3.07
C VAL A 39 1.76 9.92 1.61
N LEU A 40 2.45 9.21 0.74
CA LEU A 40 2.61 9.55 -0.67
C LEU A 40 1.82 8.58 -1.55
N LEU A 41 1.37 9.06 -2.69
CA LEU A 41 0.84 8.26 -3.78
C LEU A 41 1.79 8.38 -4.96
N ASN A 42 2.32 7.24 -5.41
CA ASN A 42 3.16 7.12 -6.60
C ASN A 42 2.41 6.25 -7.61
N GLU A 43 2.00 6.84 -8.71
CA GLU A 43 1.33 6.15 -9.81
C GLU A 43 2.30 5.96 -10.97
N MET A 44 2.60 4.70 -11.28
CA MET A 44 3.47 4.31 -12.38
C MET A 44 2.63 3.89 -13.60
N PRO A 45 3.10 4.15 -14.82
CA PRO A 45 2.39 3.72 -16.01
C PRO A 45 2.31 2.18 -16.06
N GLU A 46 1.20 1.67 -16.61
CA GLU A 46 1.08 0.26 -16.97
C GLU A 46 2.07 -0.08 -18.08
N SER A 47 2.65 -1.26 -18.02
CA SER A 47 3.49 -1.77 -19.12
C SER A 47 2.65 -1.98 -20.39
N ARG A 48 3.26 -1.70 -21.52
CA ARG A 48 2.66 -1.92 -22.84
C ARG A 48 3.19 -3.18 -23.53
N ALA A 49 3.93 -4.02 -22.82
CA ALA A 49 4.41 -5.29 -23.36
C ALA A 49 3.23 -6.19 -23.78
N GLN A 50 3.43 -6.95 -24.83
CA GLN A 50 2.35 -7.78 -25.37
C GLN A 50 1.98 -8.95 -24.47
N ARG A 51 2.97 -9.56 -23.85
CA ARG A 51 2.77 -10.73 -22.96
C ARG A 51 2.55 -10.28 -21.52
N ALA A 52 1.61 -10.92 -20.84
CA ALA A 52 1.30 -10.63 -19.42
C ALA A 52 2.54 -10.79 -18.51
N GLU A 53 3.36 -11.80 -18.76
CA GLU A 53 4.58 -12.04 -17.96
C GLU A 53 5.60 -10.92 -18.13
N ASP A 54 5.76 -10.38 -19.34
CA ASP A 54 6.66 -9.27 -19.61
C ASP A 54 6.13 -7.98 -18.95
N ARG A 55 4.80 -7.74 -19.00
CA ARG A 55 4.18 -6.62 -18.29
C ARG A 55 4.44 -6.69 -16.79
N LYS A 56 4.17 -7.84 -16.18
CA LYS A 56 4.42 -8.06 -14.74
C LYS A 56 5.88 -7.86 -14.37
N ALA A 57 6.81 -8.32 -15.20
CA ALA A 57 8.25 -8.17 -14.95
C ALA A 57 8.69 -6.70 -15.02
N GLU A 58 8.26 -5.95 -16.04
CA GLU A 58 8.57 -4.52 -16.18
C GLU A 58 8.00 -3.70 -15.02
N GLU A 59 6.74 -3.94 -14.65
CA GLU A 59 6.06 -3.27 -13.56
C GLU A 59 6.71 -3.58 -12.20
N ALA A 60 7.08 -4.86 -11.96
CA ALA A 60 7.83 -5.25 -10.79
C ALA A 60 9.20 -4.55 -10.73
N GLY A 61 9.92 -4.49 -11.85
CA GLY A 61 11.18 -3.76 -11.96
C GLY A 61 11.04 -2.29 -11.57
N GLY A 62 9.99 -1.61 -12.03
CA GLY A 62 9.69 -0.23 -11.66
C GLY A 62 9.43 -0.04 -10.16
N ILE A 63 8.64 -0.94 -9.55
CA ILE A 63 8.40 -0.92 -8.10
C ILE A 63 9.71 -1.10 -7.34
N LEU A 64 10.50 -2.13 -7.69
CA LEU A 64 11.73 -2.46 -7.00
C LEU A 64 12.78 -1.36 -7.13
N ALA A 65 12.90 -0.73 -8.30
CA ALA A 65 13.80 0.39 -8.52
C ALA A 65 13.44 1.65 -7.69
N SER A 66 12.19 1.78 -7.28
CA SER A 66 11.74 2.90 -6.44
C SER A 66 12.04 2.71 -4.95
N LEU A 67 12.43 1.50 -4.52
CA LEU A 67 12.68 1.21 -3.10
C LEU A 67 13.99 1.85 -2.62
N GLN A 68 13.90 2.56 -1.51
CA GLN A 68 15.07 3.06 -0.81
C GLN A 68 15.73 1.97 0.03
N SER A 69 17.00 2.16 0.35
CA SER A 69 17.72 1.26 1.27
C SER A 69 16.99 1.21 2.62
N GLY A 70 16.78 -0.01 3.12
CA GLY A 70 16.06 -0.26 4.39
C GLY A 70 14.54 -0.14 4.32
N ALA A 71 13.95 0.18 3.16
CA ALA A 71 12.50 0.20 3.01
C ALA A 71 11.90 -1.21 3.13
N ARG A 72 10.70 -1.28 3.72
CA ARG A 72 9.86 -2.47 3.71
C ARG A 72 8.89 -2.43 2.54
N LEU A 73 8.73 -3.57 1.87
CA LEU A 73 7.80 -3.74 0.77
C LEU A 73 6.61 -4.60 1.22
N VAL A 74 5.42 -4.02 1.18
CA VAL A 74 4.14 -4.71 1.33
C VAL A 74 3.51 -4.83 -0.04
N VAL A 75 3.28 -6.05 -0.49
CA VAL A 75 2.63 -6.31 -1.77
C VAL A 75 1.18 -6.72 -1.52
N LEU A 76 0.22 -6.03 -2.14
CA LEU A 76 -1.16 -6.46 -2.14
C LEU A 76 -1.33 -7.62 -3.11
N ASP A 77 -1.71 -8.77 -2.57
CA ASP A 77 -1.90 -10.02 -3.32
C ASP A 77 -3.10 -10.79 -2.75
N GLU A 78 -3.95 -11.33 -3.61
CA GLU A 78 -5.15 -12.07 -3.18
C GLU A 78 -4.78 -13.36 -2.41
N ASN A 79 -3.60 -13.93 -2.68
CA ASN A 79 -3.06 -15.09 -1.98
C ASN A 79 -2.18 -14.69 -0.76
N GLY A 80 -2.18 -13.42 -0.41
CA GLY A 80 -1.44 -12.89 0.72
C GLY A 80 -2.07 -13.25 2.08
N ARG A 81 -1.44 -12.77 3.13
CA ARG A 81 -1.92 -12.97 4.50
C ARG A 81 -3.14 -12.09 4.78
N ASN A 82 -4.23 -12.71 5.22
CA ASN A 82 -5.35 -11.99 5.80
C ASN A 82 -5.01 -11.54 7.23
N MET A 83 -5.19 -10.25 7.49
CA MET A 83 -4.89 -9.65 8.79
C MET A 83 -6.09 -8.86 9.29
N SER A 84 -6.32 -8.86 10.63
CA SER A 84 -7.20 -7.87 11.21
C SER A 84 -6.57 -6.48 11.17
N SER A 85 -7.40 -5.43 11.19
CA SER A 85 -6.90 -4.03 11.24
C SER A 85 -5.95 -3.79 12.42
N ALA A 86 -6.24 -4.43 13.58
CA ALA A 86 -5.38 -4.35 14.76
C ALA A 86 -4.02 -5.05 14.53
N ALA A 87 -3.99 -6.21 13.87
CA ALA A 87 -2.75 -6.90 13.54
C ALA A 87 -1.93 -6.11 12.51
N PHE A 88 -2.57 -5.54 11.50
CA PHE A 88 -1.93 -4.67 10.53
C PHE A 88 -1.32 -3.44 11.21
N SER A 89 -2.08 -2.76 12.07
CA SER A 89 -1.60 -1.62 12.86
C SER A 89 -0.35 -1.97 13.68
N ARG A 90 -0.34 -3.12 14.38
CA ARG A 90 0.84 -3.57 15.15
C ARG A 90 2.05 -3.84 14.27
N THR A 91 1.86 -4.41 13.08
CA THR A 91 2.97 -4.62 12.15
C THR A 91 3.62 -3.30 11.73
N LEU A 92 2.81 -2.29 11.38
CA LEU A 92 3.33 -0.97 11.01
C LEU A 92 4.02 -0.28 12.19
N GLU A 93 3.49 -0.44 13.40
CA GLU A 93 4.09 0.10 14.63
C GLU A 93 5.43 -0.57 14.94
N THR A 94 5.53 -1.89 14.81
CA THR A 94 6.78 -2.62 14.98
C THR A 94 7.85 -2.09 14.03
N TRP A 95 7.56 -1.98 12.74
CA TRP A 95 8.51 -1.45 11.77
C TRP A 95 8.90 0.02 12.03
N LYS A 96 7.97 0.81 12.55
CA LYS A 96 8.28 2.17 13.00
C LYS A 96 9.28 2.18 14.16
N ASN A 97 9.06 1.30 15.15
CA ASN A 97 9.96 1.16 16.31
C ASN A 97 11.33 0.60 15.92
N ASP A 98 11.38 -0.23 14.88
CA ASP A 98 12.63 -0.75 14.27
C ASP A 98 13.33 0.31 13.40
N SER A 99 12.87 1.55 13.41
CA SER A 99 13.44 2.66 12.63
C SER A 99 13.44 2.44 11.11
N VAL A 100 12.47 1.69 10.60
CA VAL A 100 12.29 1.52 9.15
C VAL A 100 12.00 2.89 8.53
N PRO A 101 12.79 3.34 7.53
CA PRO A 101 12.65 4.70 6.99
C PRO A 101 11.36 4.86 6.15
N GLU A 102 10.96 3.80 5.47
CA GLU A 102 9.82 3.82 4.55
C GLU A 102 9.13 2.46 4.46
N ILE A 103 7.81 2.48 4.37
CA ILE A 103 7.00 1.33 3.96
C ILE A 103 6.38 1.65 2.60
N VAL A 104 6.69 0.84 1.60
CA VAL A 104 6.11 0.91 0.27
C VAL A 104 5.03 -0.14 0.14
N PHE A 105 3.82 0.29 -0.17
CA PHE A 105 2.67 -0.57 -0.45
C PHE A 105 2.50 -0.66 -1.96
N ALA A 106 2.78 -1.81 -2.53
CA ALA A 106 2.66 -2.04 -3.96
C ALA A 106 1.29 -2.59 -4.32
N ILE A 107 0.63 -1.93 -5.27
CA ILE A 107 -0.63 -2.37 -5.84
C ILE A 107 -0.42 -2.59 -7.33
N GLY A 108 -0.56 -3.84 -7.78
CA GLY A 108 -0.36 -4.25 -9.17
C GLY A 108 -1.43 -3.71 -10.10
N GLY A 109 -1.15 -3.84 -11.39
CA GLY A 109 -2.11 -3.62 -12.46
C GLY A 109 -3.06 -4.81 -12.64
N ALA A 110 -3.70 -4.87 -13.81
CA ALA A 110 -4.71 -5.90 -14.13
C ALA A 110 -4.16 -7.34 -14.12
N ASP A 111 -2.88 -7.52 -14.40
CA ASP A 111 -2.23 -8.85 -14.41
C ASP A 111 -1.70 -9.29 -13.03
N GLY A 112 -1.79 -8.45 -12.01
CA GLY A 112 -1.20 -8.68 -10.69
C GLY A 112 0.29 -8.37 -10.63
N HIS A 113 1.02 -8.94 -9.68
CA HIS A 113 2.44 -8.69 -9.46
C HIS A 113 3.35 -9.72 -10.15
N GLY A 114 4.52 -9.25 -10.60
CA GLY A 114 5.60 -10.12 -11.07
C GLY A 114 6.28 -10.88 -9.93
N GLY A 115 6.86 -12.04 -10.27
CA GLY A 115 7.51 -12.93 -9.30
C GLY A 115 8.62 -12.25 -8.48
N GLU A 116 9.35 -11.32 -9.07
CA GLU A 116 10.43 -10.59 -8.38
C GLU A 116 9.89 -9.68 -7.25
N ALA A 117 8.78 -8.96 -7.49
CA ALA A 117 8.15 -8.16 -6.46
C ALA A 117 7.59 -9.04 -5.33
N LEU A 118 6.96 -10.17 -5.69
CA LEU A 118 6.44 -11.13 -4.71
C LEU A 118 7.56 -11.78 -3.89
N ALA A 119 8.71 -12.07 -4.50
CA ALA A 119 9.87 -12.65 -3.81
C ALA A 119 10.54 -11.64 -2.86
N ARG A 120 10.57 -10.34 -3.24
CA ARG A 120 11.16 -9.27 -2.42
C ARG A 120 10.26 -8.84 -1.27
N ALA A 121 8.96 -9.11 -1.33
CA ALA A 121 7.99 -8.61 -0.36
C ALA A 121 8.33 -9.05 1.08
N ASP A 122 8.36 -8.08 2.00
CA ASP A 122 8.46 -8.32 3.45
C ASP A 122 7.09 -8.78 4.00
N LEU A 123 6.00 -8.37 3.35
CA LEU A 123 4.64 -8.81 3.64
C LEU A 123 3.83 -8.89 2.35
N LYS A 124 3.19 -10.03 2.10
CA LYS A 124 2.12 -10.18 1.12
C LYS A 124 0.80 -10.03 1.87
N LEU A 125 0.02 -9.02 1.54
CA LEU A 125 -1.21 -8.65 2.24
C LEU A 125 -2.42 -8.90 1.36
N ALA A 126 -3.40 -9.67 1.87
CA ALA A 126 -4.71 -9.80 1.25
C ALA A 126 -5.74 -8.91 1.98
N LEU A 127 -6.66 -8.34 1.20
CA LEU A 127 -7.80 -7.56 1.70
C LEU A 127 -9.09 -8.40 1.77
N GLY A 128 -8.95 -9.65 2.17
CA GLY A 128 -10.02 -10.65 2.19
C GLY A 128 -9.85 -11.71 1.11
N ALA A 129 -10.77 -12.69 1.09
CA ALA A 129 -10.75 -13.81 0.14
C ALA A 129 -11.36 -13.47 -1.23
N MET A 130 -12.01 -12.31 -1.34
CA MET A 130 -12.62 -11.86 -2.60
C MET A 130 -11.63 -11.04 -3.42
N THR A 131 -11.73 -11.16 -4.74
CA THR A 131 -10.95 -10.31 -5.67
C THR A 131 -11.53 -8.90 -5.71
N TRP A 132 -10.69 -7.90 -5.57
CA TRP A 132 -11.06 -6.49 -5.65
C TRP A 132 -10.50 -5.83 -6.91
N PRO A 133 -11.26 -4.96 -7.58
CA PRO A 133 -10.67 -4.07 -8.59
C PRO A 133 -9.51 -3.29 -7.98
N HIS A 134 -8.40 -3.15 -8.71
CA HIS A 134 -7.21 -2.49 -8.17
C HIS A 134 -7.45 -1.05 -7.70
N GLN A 135 -8.39 -0.32 -8.31
CA GLN A 135 -8.77 1.03 -7.85
C GLN A 135 -9.46 0.99 -6.49
N ILE A 136 -10.36 0.04 -6.25
CA ILE A 136 -11.01 -0.15 -4.95
C ILE A 136 -10.00 -0.62 -3.92
N ALA A 137 -9.08 -1.52 -4.28
CA ALA A 137 -8.01 -1.96 -3.39
C ALA A 137 -7.14 -0.80 -2.89
N ARG A 138 -6.87 0.22 -3.72
CA ARG A 138 -6.16 1.44 -3.31
C ARG A 138 -6.91 2.20 -2.23
N ILE A 139 -8.23 2.35 -2.38
CA ILE A 139 -9.09 3.05 -1.42
C ILE A 139 -9.14 2.27 -0.10
N LEU A 140 -9.35 0.95 -0.17
CA LEU A 140 -9.37 0.09 1.01
C LEU A 140 -8.04 0.14 1.76
N LEU A 141 -6.91 0.09 1.06
CA LEU A 141 -5.60 0.20 1.68
C LEU A 141 -5.38 1.56 2.34
N ALA A 142 -5.72 2.66 1.66
CA ALA A 142 -5.59 4.01 2.21
C ALA A 142 -6.45 4.18 3.47
N GLU A 143 -7.66 3.61 3.49
CA GLU A 143 -8.51 3.54 4.67
C GLU A 143 -7.85 2.74 5.79
N GLN A 144 -7.30 1.56 5.51
CA GLN A 144 -6.64 0.73 6.51
C GLN A 144 -5.35 1.37 7.07
N ILE A 145 -4.61 2.12 6.27
CA ILE A 145 -3.47 2.93 6.75
C ILE A 145 -3.96 4.01 7.71
N TYR A 146 -5.01 4.76 7.35
CA TYR A 146 -5.62 5.74 8.23
C TYR A 146 -6.13 5.09 9.53
N ARG A 147 -6.85 3.97 9.42
CA ARG A 147 -7.35 3.19 10.57
C ARG A 147 -6.23 2.72 11.48
N ALA A 148 -5.12 2.23 10.94
CA ALA A 148 -3.96 1.83 11.72
C ALA A 148 -3.40 2.99 12.55
N MET A 149 -3.33 4.20 11.98
CA MET A 149 -2.91 5.39 12.71
C MET A 149 -3.90 5.79 13.79
N THR A 150 -5.21 5.63 13.55
CA THR A 150 -6.24 5.91 14.57
C THR A 150 -6.19 4.90 15.72
N ILE A 151 -5.87 3.65 15.46
CA ILE A 151 -5.63 2.63 16.49
C ILE A 151 -4.43 3.03 17.35
N GLN A 152 -3.29 3.38 16.73
CA GLN A 152 -2.06 3.76 17.45
C GLN A 152 -2.24 5.04 18.29
N SER A 153 -3.09 5.96 17.88
CA SER A 153 -3.35 7.22 18.60
C SER A 153 -4.51 7.16 19.61
N GLY A 154 -5.21 6.03 19.72
CA GLY A 154 -6.41 5.92 20.57
C GLY A 154 -7.60 6.74 20.06
N HIS A 155 -7.63 7.12 18.80
CA HIS A 155 -8.72 7.90 18.21
C HIS A 155 -9.98 7.05 18.03
N PRO A 156 -11.21 7.57 18.31
CA PRO A 156 -12.46 6.79 18.33
C PRO A 156 -12.95 6.32 16.94
N TYR A 157 -12.23 6.56 15.87
CA TYR A 157 -12.58 6.06 14.54
C TYR A 157 -12.62 4.53 14.48
N HIS A 158 -11.65 3.88 15.13
CA HIS A 158 -11.67 2.42 15.27
C HIS A 158 -12.43 2.05 16.54
N ARG A 159 -13.56 1.39 16.35
CA ARG A 159 -14.35 0.81 17.46
C ARG A 159 -14.10 -0.69 17.47
N VAL A 160 -13.74 -1.20 18.64
CA VAL A 160 -13.62 -2.66 18.91
C VAL A 160 -14.99 -3.17 19.32
#